data_6fd949a713d24afd524157bdd9cf2674
#
_entry.id   6fd949a713d24afd524157bdd9cf2674
#
_cell.length_a   1.000
_cell.length_b   1.000
_cell.length_c   1.000
_cell.angle_alpha   90.00
_cell.angle_beta   90.00
_cell.angle_gamma   90.00
#
_symmetry.space_group_name_H-M   'P 1'
#
loop_
_entity.id
_entity.type
_entity.pdbx_description
1 polymer ?
#
loop_
_entity_poly.entity_id
_entity_poly.type
_entity_poly.pdbx_seq_one_letter_code
_entity_poly.pdbx_strand_id
1 'polypeptide(L)'
;MLLAKVYMLLATNPELQDASLSEMDYWNLAYTEAKDIYMSGDYSLESDYASLFDGTNENSDESIFELQISQDATNSQMARNYTPWRYKAGQAFGWFSVSASVYDYHVAHYPTDLRLDATYISDYTQRCGGCETEGNPHRTYPTNSSRGSFGNAHPYLFKHAEKDRTHTNQFNSQNLIIYRYADLLLMLAEISNELENGEELGYVTEVLERSGQIPHAGYLADKDSFRDAIMDEYRFELLGEGLDSYNNRRRGYAYFLENTINRHNNNPNFKASVDVLLNDVESEVMLLEIPLLEINNNELLND
;
A
#
# COMPACT_ATOMS: atom_id res chain seq x y z
N MET A 1 -0.08 14.15 -10.24
CA MET A 1 0.35 13.03 -9.37
C MET A 1 1.71 12.45 -9.76
N LEU A 2 1.88 11.81 -10.94
CA LEU A 2 3.15 11.17 -11.29
C LEU A 2 4.33 12.15 -11.26
N LEU A 3 4.20 13.33 -11.84
CA LEU A 3 5.27 14.33 -11.87
C LEU A 3 5.66 14.79 -10.47
N ALA A 4 4.69 15.01 -9.59
CA ALA A 4 4.97 15.34 -8.19
C ALA A 4 5.77 14.22 -7.49
N LYS A 5 5.41 12.94 -7.70
CA LYS A 5 6.19 11.80 -7.17
C LYS A 5 7.63 11.74 -7.72
N VAL A 6 7.82 12.08 -9.00
CA VAL A 6 9.18 12.16 -9.59
C VAL A 6 9.99 13.26 -8.90
N TYR A 7 9.41 14.44 -8.68
CA TYR A 7 10.10 15.50 -7.96
C TYR A 7 10.41 15.15 -6.50
N MET A 8 9.49 14.47 -5.80
CA MET A 8 9.77 13.95 -4.45
C MET A 8 10.91 12.93 -4.45
N LEU A 9 10.98 12.06 -5.46
CA LEU A 9 12.10 11.12 -5.61
C LEU A 9 13.41 11.87 -5.82
N LEU A 10 13.44 12.86 -6.71
CA LEU A 10 14.64 13.67 -6.96
C LEU A 10 15.05 14.47 -5.73
N ALA A 11 14.09 15.02 -4.95
CA ALA A 11 14.38 15.72 -3.73
C ALA A 11 15.11 14.83 -2.69
N THR A 12 14.76 13.55 -2.62
CA THR A 12 15.33 12.60 -1.64
C THR A 12 16.55 11.81 -2.13
N ASN A 13 16.96 11.96 -3.39
CA ASN A 13 18.09 11.21 -3.99
C ASN A 13 19.05 12.17 -4.69
N PRO A 14 20.03 12.72 -3.96
CA PRO A 14 20.96 13.72 -4.49
C PRO A 14 21.72 13.30 -5.74
N GLU A 15 22.00 11.99 -5.90
CA GLU A 15 22.69 11.41 -7.05
C GLU A 15 21.91 11.46 -8.36
N LEU A 16 20.58 11.66 -8.27
CA LEU A 16 19.69 11.77 -9.42
C LEU A 16 19.35 13.21 -9.81
N GLN A 17 19.81 14.19 -9.02
CA GLN A 17 19.47 15.60 -9.18
C GLN A 17 20.25 16.25 -10.33
N ASP A 18 19.59 17.18 -11.03
CA ASP A 18 20.30 18.10 -11.92
C ASP A 18 21.14 19.06 -11.07
N ALA A 19 22.41 19.24 -11.44
CA ALA A 19 23.35 20.08 -10.71
C ALA A 19 22.95 21.58 -10.61
N SER A 20 21.97 22.01 -11.40
CA SER A 20 21.43 23.40 -11.37
C SER A 20 20.30 23.61 -10.36
N LEU A 21 19.77 22.53 -9.78
CA LEU A 21 18.64 22.56 -8.84
C LEU A 21 19.07 21.99 -7.49
N SER A 22 18.55 22.58 -6.42
CA SER A 22 18.72 22.08 -5.06
C SER A 22 17.61 21.11 -4.65
N GLU A 23 17.81 20.38 -3.57
CA GLU A 23 16.75 19.59 -2.93
C GLU A 23 15.50 20.42 -2.71
N MET A 24 15.63 21.64 -2.20
CA MET A 24 14.53 22.55 -1.92
C MET A 24 13.76 22.97 -3.20
N ASP A 25 14.46 23.09 -4.34
CA ASP A 25 13.81 23.38 -5.61
C ASP A 25 12.92 22.22 -6.05
N TYR A 26 13.37 20.98 -5.86
CA TYR A 26 12.56 19.79 -6.16
C TYR A 26 11.34 19.66 -5.23
N TRP A 27 11.48 19.97 -3.93
CA TRP A 27 10.33 20.03 -3.03
C TRP A 27 9.31 21.10 -3.46
N ASN A 28 9.75 22.27 -3.88
CA ASN A 28 8.87 23.32 -4.40
C ASN A 28 8.17 22.93 -5.71
N LEU A 29 8.87 22.23 -6.61
CA LEU A 29 8.27 21.69 -7.83
C LEU A 29 7.22 20.62 -7.50
N ALA A 30 7.52 19.70 -6.58
CA ALA A 30 6.57 18.70 -6.12
C ALA A 30 5.34 19.35 -5.49
N TYR A 31 5.53 20.38 -4.67
CA TYR A 31 4.44 21.15 -4.05
C TYR A 31 3.53 21.75 -5.11
N THR A 32 4.11 22.42 -6.10
CA THR A 32 3.34 23.08 -7.17
C THR A 32 2.43 22.10 -7.88
N GLU A 33 2.97 20.98 -8.34
CA GLU A 33 2.21 19.95 -9.07
C GLU A 33 1.12 19.29 -8.20
N ALA A 34 1.41 19.04 -6.93
CA ALA A 34 0.45 18.42 -6.02
C ALA A 34 -0.64 19.43 -5.62
N LYS A 35 -0.25 20.68 -5.33
CA LYS A 35 -1.17 21.74 -4.91
C LYS A 35 -2.14 22.13 -6.02
N ASP A 36 -1.72 22.10 -7.28
CA ASP A 36 -2.60 22.38 -8.42
C ASP A 36 -3.77 21.37 -8.49
N ILE A 37 -3.50 20.07 -8.22
CA ILE A 37 -4.54 19.06 -8.17
C ILE A 37 -5.48 19.31 -6.97
N TYR A 38 -4.91 19.58 -5.80
CA TYR A 38 -5.68 19.89 -4.60
C TYR A 38 -6.60 21.10 -4.80
N MET A 39 -6.07 22.16 -5.40
CA MET A 39 -6.80 23.42 -5.64
C MET A 39 -7.83 23.33 -6.77
N SER A 40 -7.78 22.31 -7.61
CA SER A 40 -8.82 22.11 -8.63
C SER A 40 -10.19 21.87 -8.00
N GLY A 41 -10.22 21.24 -6.82
CA GLY A 41 -11.47 20.90 -6.14
C GLY A 41 -12.24 19.75 -6.81
N ASP A 42 -11.60 19.05 -7.74
CA ASP A 42 -12.24 17.96 -8.50
C ASP A 42 -12.30 16.64 -7.71
N TYR A 43 -11.55 16.55 -6.63
CA TYR A 43 -11.39 15.30 -5.85
C TYR A 43 -11.67 15.53 -4.36
N SER A 44 -12.13 14.49 -3.67
CA SER A 44 -12.36 14.49 -2.23
C SER A 44 -12.23 13.08 -1.66
N LEU A 45 -11.99 12.96 -0.33
CA LEU A 45 -11.98 11.66 0.34
C LEU A 45 -13.37 11.03 0.36
N GLU A 46 -13.46 9.75 0.04
CA GLU A 46 -14.64 8.95 0.30
C GLU A 46 -14.79 8.70 1.81
N SER A 47 -15.98 8.91 2.32
CA SER A 47 -16.25 8.73 3.76
C SER A 47 -16.18 7.27 4.20
N ASP A 48 -16.55 6.34 3.31
CA ASP A 48 -16.43 4.90 3.51
C ASP A 48 -15.22 4.36 2.76
N TYR A 49 -14.12 4.17 3.50
CA TYR A 49 -12.89 3.61 2.94
C TYR A 49 -13.08 2.25 2.26
N ALA A 50 -13.96 1.40 2.80
CA ALA A 50 -14.16 0.06 2.25
C ALA A 50 -14.78 0.08 0.85
N SER A 51 -15.62 1.08 0.55
CA SER A 51 -16.28 1.22 -0.74
C SER A 51 -15.32 1.42 -1.92
N LEU A 52 -14.13 1.95 -1.65
CA LEU A 52 -13.06 2.10 -2.66
C LEU A 52 -12.60 0.75 -3.25
N PHE A 53 -12.78 -0.34 -2.51
CA PHE A 53 -12.19 -1.64 -2.81
C PHE A 53 -13.21 -2.77 -2.97
N ASP A 54 -14.49 -2.50 -2.98
CA ASP A 54 -15.54 -3.53 -3.06
C ASP A 54 -16.22 -3.63 -4.45
N GLY A 55 -15.81 -2.76 -5.39
CA GLY A 55 -16.33 -2.70 -6.74
C GLY A 55 -17.71 -2.00 -6.86
N THR A 56 -18.19 -1.37 -5.79
CA THR A 56 -19.48 -0.65 -5.82
C THR A 56 -19.32 0.85 -6.09
N ASN A 57 -18.12 1.41 -5.86
CA ASN A 57 -17.84 2.85 -5.96
C ASN A 57 -16.63 3.11 -6.89
N GLU A 58 -16.70 2.59 -8.11
CA GLU A 58 -15.68 2.81 -9.13
C GLU A 58 -15.75 4.22 -9.69
N ASN A 59 -14.59 4.80 -10.05
CA ASN A 59 -14.46 6.18 -10.52
C ASN A 59 -15.08 7.19 -9.54
N SER A 60 -14.89 6.95 -8.26
CA SER A 60 -15.37 7.81 -7.19
C SER A 60 -14.66 9.17 -7.17
N ASP A 61 -15.17 10.09 -6.35
CA ASP A 61 -14.56 11.41 -6.15
C ASP A 61 -13.15 11.33 -5.53
N GLU A 62 -12.77 10.19 -4.92
CA GLU A 62 -11.40 9.96 -4.44
C GLU A 62 -10.46 9.47 -5.53
N SER A 63 -10.96 8.90 -6.62
CA SER A 63 -10.14 8.30 -7.67
C SER A 63 -9.59 9.34 -8.64
N ILE A 64 -8.27 9.52 -8.66
CA ILE A 64 -7.58 10.40 -9.61
C ILE A 64 -7.26 9.66 -10.91
N PHE A 65 -6.92 8.37 -10.80
CA PHE A 65 -6.67 7.54 -11.96
C PHE A 65 -6.95 6.06 -11.67
N GLU A 66 -7.84 5.47 -12.45
CA GLU A 66 -8.20 4.05 -12.39
C GLU A 66 -7.96 3.34 -13.72
N LEU A 67 -7.45 2.12 -13.64
CA LEU A 67 -7.50 1.18 -14.77
C LEU A 67 -8.89 0.58 -14.85
N GLN A 68 -9.56 0.81 -15.98
CA GLN A 68 -10.89 0.28 -16.24
C GLN A 68 -10.79 -1.20 -16.63
N ILE A 69 -11.42 -2.06 -15.85
CA ILE A 69 -11.36 -3.53 -16.01
C ILE A 69 -12.75 -4.07 -16.32
N SER A 70 -12.82 -5.02 -17.24
CA SER A 70 -14.03 -5.76 -17.55
C SER A 70 -13.71 -7.24 -17.66
N GLN A 71 -14.46 -8.08 -16.97
CA GLN A 71 -14.32 -9.54 -17.08
C GLN A 71 -14.54 -10.07 -18.51
N ASP A 72 -15.30 -9.34 -19.32
CA ASP A 72 -15.61 -9.74 -20.70
C ASP A 72 -14.53 -9.30 -21.70
N ALA A 73 -13.78 -8.24 -21.39
CA ALA A 73 -12.80 -7.65 -22.29
C ALA A 73 -11.35 -7.93 -21.89
N THR A 74 -11.02 -7.95 -20.60
CA THR A 74 -9.64 -7.96 -20.12
C THR A 74 -9.26 -9.23 -19.37
N ASN A 75 -10.17 -10.14 -19.08
CA ASN A 75 -9.93 -11.38 -18.36
C ASN A 75 -9.14 -11.17 -17.05
N SER A 76 -9.44 -10.12 -16.30
CA SER A 76 -8.74 -9.83 -15.07
C SER A 76 -8.91 -10.95 -14.05
N GLN A 77 -7.78 -11.46 -13.58
CA GLN A 77 -7.73 -12.47 -12.51
C GLN A 77 -7.16 -11.90 -11.21
N MET A 78 -7.00 -10.58 -11.14
CA MET A 78 -6.35 -9.92 -10.01
C MET A 78 -7.08 -10.24 -8.71
N ALA A 79 -8.36 -9.97 -8.64
CA ALA A 79 -9.13 -10.23 -7.42
C ALA A 79 -9.08 -11.69 -6.97
N ARG A 80 -9.06 -12.66 -7.89
CA ARG A 80 -8.88 -14.08 -7.54
C ARG A 80 -7.57 -14.36 -6.81
N ASN A 81 -6.49 -13.69 -7.20
CA ASN A 81 -5.18 -13.89 -6.59
C ASN A 81 -5.10 -13.28 -5.18
N TYR A 82 -5.82 -12.19 -4.94
CA TYR A 82 -5.94 -11.55 -3.64
C TYR A 82 -6.97 -12.20 -2.73
N THR A 83 -8.05 -12.79 -3.31
CA THR A 83 -9.13 -13.38 -2.52
C THR A 83 -8.61 -14.56 -1.71
N PRO A 84 -8.86 -14.59 -0.39
CA PRO A 84 -8.40 -15.67 0.47
C PRO A 84 -8.88 -17.05 0.00
N TRP A 85 -8.07 -18.06 0.19
CA TRP A 85 -8.37 -19.43 -0.17
C TRP A 85 -9.70 -19.90 0.46
N ARG A 86 -10.62 -20.38 -0.38
CA ARG A 86 -11.98 -20.80 0.03
C ARG A 86 -12.85 -19.70 0.65
N TYR A 87 -12.52 -18.42 0.42
CA TYR A 87 -13.37 -17.32 0.89
C TYR A 87 -14.69 -17.21 0.12
N LYS A 88 -14.67 -17.53 -1.17
CA LYS A 88 -15.83 -17.47 -2.08
C LYS A 88 -16.14 -18.82 -2.70
N ALA A 89 -17.31 -18.92 -3.35
CA ALA A 89 -17.79 -20.15 -4.04
C ALA A 89 -16.93 -20.54 -5.25
N GLY A 90 -16.34 -19.55 -5.96
CA GLY A 90 -15.43 -19.78 -7.08
C GLY A 90 -13.97 -19.96 -6.66
N GLN A 91 -13.10 -20.04 -7.65
CA GLN A 91 -11.65 -20.15 -7.39
C GLN A 91 -11.11 -18.88 -6.70
N ALA A 92 -10.35 -19.10 -5.65
CA ALA A 92 -9.63 -18.07 -4.90
C ALA A 92 -8.27 -18.65 -4.45
N PHE A 93 -7.19 -17.94 -4.70
CA PHE A 93 -5.84 -18.46 -4.46
C PHE A 93 -5.19 -17.92 -3.19
N GLY A 94 -5.50 -16.68 -2.79
CA GLY A 94 -4.92 -16.07 -1.60
C GLY A 94 -3.40 -16.04 -1.66
N TRP A 95 -2.82 -15.57 -2.76
CA TRP A 95 -1.37 -15.51 -2.92
C TRP A 95 -0.75 -14.33 -2.16
N PHE A 96 -1.55 -13.30 -1.90
CA PHE A 96 -1.06 -12.09 -1.27
C PHE A 96 -1.48 -12.03 0.20
N SER A 97 -0.50 -12.15 1.05
CA SER A 97 -0.63 -11.95 2.48
C SER A 97 0.25 -10.78 2.94
N VAL A 98 -0.09 -10.23 4.08
CA VAL A 98 0.64 -9.13 4.69
C VAL A 98 1.58 -9.70 5.74
N SER A 99 2.81 -9.18 5.81
CA SER A 99 3.73 -9.53 6.90
C SER A 99 3.07 -9.30 8.26
N ALA A 100 3.22 -10.26 9.17
CA ALA A 100 2.73 -10.12 10.53
C ALA A 100 3.25 -8.84 11.21
N SER A 101 4.48 -8.44 10.90
CA SER A 101 5.08 -7.22 11.45
C SER A 101 4.33 -5.95 11.07
N VAL A 102 3.85 -5.85 9.82
CA VAL A 102 3.08 -4.70 9.34
C VAL A 102 1.68 -4.68 9.97
N TYR A 103 1.02 -5.83 10.00
CA TYR A 103 -0.30 -5.96 10.61
C TYR A 103 -0.27 -5.64 12.11
N ASP A 104 0.64 -6.28 12.87
CA ASP A 104 0.76 -6.08 14.31
C ASP A 104 1.11 -4.64 14.65
N TYR A 105 1.96 -4.01 13.84
CA TYR A 105 2.32 -2.61 14.01
C TYR A 105 1.13 -1.68 13.78
N HIS A 106 0.35 -1.89 12.71
CA HIS A 106 -0.85 -1.10 12.43
C HIS A 106 -1.87 -1.23 13.57
N VAL A 107 -2.20 -2.46 13.97
CA VAL A 107 -3.17 -2.72 15.05
C VAL A 107 -2.69 -2.15 16.40
N ALA A 108 -1.39 -2.22 16.68
CA ALA A 108 -0.84 -1.65 17.92
C ALA A 108 -0.86 -0.12 17.91
N HIS A 109 -0.67 0.48 16.74
CA HIS A 109 -0.65 1.93 16.56
C HIS A 109 -2.07 2.53 16.60
N TYR A 110 -3.00 1.92 15.83
CA TYR A 110 -4.38 2.36 15.71
C TYR A 110 -5.36 1.18 15.88
N PRO A 111 -5.61 0.74 17.12
CA PRO A 111 -6.44 -0.46 17.38
C PRO A 111 -7.91 -0.32 16.97
N THR A 112 -8.38 0.89 16.74
CA THR A 112 -9.77 1.20 16.33
C THR A 112 -9.86 1.79 14.93
N ASP A 113 -8.81 1.62 14.12
CA ASP A 113 -8.77 2.16 12.77
C ASP A 113 -9.84 1.53 11.87
N LEU A 114 -10.66 2.37 11.25
CA LEU A 114 -11.75 1.92 10.38
C LEU A 114 -11.26 1.25 9.08
N ARG A 115 -9.98 1.39 8.75
CA ARG A 115 -9.35 0.76 7.57
C ARG A 115 -8.98 -0.71 7.79
N LEU A 116 -8.87 -1.17 9.04
CA LEU A 116 -8.36 -2.50 9.37
C LEU A 116 -9.12 -3.62 8.65
N ASP A 117 -10.44 -3.61 8.73
CA ASP A 117 -11.28 -4.66 8.15
C ASP A 117 -11.33 -4.62 6.60
N ALA A 118 -11.10 -3.47 6.00
CA ALA A 118 -11.02 -3.33 4.55
C ALA A 118 -9.64 -3.74 4.01
N THR A 119 -8.58 -3.56 4.81
CA THR A 119 -7.20 -3.83 4.42
C THR A 119 -6.79 -5.28 4.68
N TYR A 120 -7.25 -5.86 5.80
CA TYR A 120 -6.81 -7.19 6.26
C TYR A 120 -7.98 -8.14 6.49
N ILE A 121 -7.74 -9.42 6.24
CA ILE A 121 -8.62 -10.48 6.73
C ILE A 121 -7.80 -11.68 7.21
N SER A 122 -8.05 -12.12 8.42
CA SER A 122 -7.37 -13.25 9.03
C SER A 122 -8.31 -14.32 9.58
N ASP A 123 -9.60 -14.02 9.65
CA ASP A 123 -10.63 -14.90 10.18
C ASP A 123 -11.88 -14.81 9.31
N TYR A 124 -12.35 -15.95 8.78
CA TYR A 124 -13.53 -16.02 7.94
C TYR A 124 -14.12 -17.42 7.90
N THR A 125 -15.39 -17.53 7.53
CA THR A 125 -16.04 -18.81 7.27
C THR A 125 -15.77 -19.25 5.84
N GLN A 126 -15.32 -20.49 5.64
CA GLN A 126 -15.04 -21.02 4.30
C GLN A 126 -16.32 -21.16 3.46
N ARG A 127 -16.22 -20.80 2.17
CA ARG A 127 -17.29 -20.92 1.20
C ARG A 127 -16.72 -21.41 -0.14
N CYS A 128 -16.71 -22.70 -0.34
CA CYS A 128 -16.02 -23.33 -1.47
C CYS A 128 -16.94 -24.20 -2.36
N GLY A 129 -18.26 -24.03 -2.25
CA GLY A 129 -19.24 -24.68 -3.14
C GLY A 129 -19.06 -26.20 -3.23
N GLY A 130 -19.59 -26.95 -2.25
CA GLY A 130 -19.54 -28.41 -2.25
C GLY A 130 -18.24 -29.04 -1.74
N CYS A 131 -17.33 -28.27 -1.13
CA CYS A 131 -16.20 -28.88 -0.42
C CYS A 131 -16.59 -29.31 1.00
N GLU A 132 -15.89 -30.32 1.55
CA GLU A 132 -16.15 -30.87 2.91
C GLU A 132 -15.99 -29.83 4.03
N THR A 133 -15.31 -28.72 3.76
CA THR A 133 -15.03 -27.68 4.76
C THR A 133 -15.92 -26.44 4.59
N GLU A 134 -16.92 -26.48 3.72
CA GLU A 134 -17.87 -25.38 3.59
C GLU A 134 -18.56 -25.09 4.93
N GLY A 135 -18.62 -23.80 5.31
CA GLY A 135 -19.18 -23.37 6.59
C GLY A 135 -18.21 -23.45 7.79
N ASN A 136 -17.04 -24.04 7.62
CA ASN A 136 -16.07 -24.13 8.71
C ASN A 136 -15.35 -22.79 8.91
N PRO A 137 -15.13 -22.35 10.17
CA PRO A 137 -14.30 -21.19 10.45
C PRO A 137 -12.85 -21.47 10.04
N HIS A 138 -12.19 -20.47 9.49
CA HIS A 138 -10.79 -20.50 9.10
C HIS A 138 -10.06 -19.26 9.61
N ARG A 139 -8.99 -19.50 10.36
CA ARG A 139 -8.15 -18.43 10.90
C ARG A 139 -6.72 -18.61 10.39
N THR A 140 -6.16 -17.53 9.84
CA THR A 140 -4.78 -17.51 9.36
C THR A 140 -3.83 -16.82 10.32
N TYR A 141 -4.32 -15.84 11.11
CA TYR A 141 -3.50 -15.06 12.03
C TYR A 141 -4.33 -14.48 13.20
N PRO A 142 -3.81 -14.41 14.43
CA PRO A 142 -2.69 -15.21 14.91
C PRO A 142 -3.08 -16.70 14.96
N THR A 143 -2.17 -17.57 14.58
CA THR A 143 -2.43 -19.01 14.64
C THR A 143 -1.38 -19.73 15.48
N ASN A 144 -1.82 -20.63 16.36
CA ASN A 144 -0.96 -21.52 17.12
C ASN A 144 -0.71 -22.87 16.40
N SER A 145 -1.44 -23.11 15.30
CA SER A 145 -1.26 -24.34 14.53
C SER A 145 -0.15 -24.15 13.51
N SER A 146 0.72 -25.14 13.42
CA SER A 146 1.49 -25.35 12.22
C SER A 146 0.51 -25.45 11.06
N ARG A 147 0.70 -24.61 10.07
CA ARG A 147 0.05 -24.55 8.78
C ARG A 147 -0.70 -25.83 8.38
N GLY A 148 -1.99 -25.76 8.12
CA GLY A 148 -2.66 -26.72 7.22
C GLY A 148 -2.11 -26.54 5.79
N SER A 149 -2.31 -27.50 4.92
CA SER A 149 -1.69 -27.60 3.57
C SER A 149 -1.81 -26.35 2.68
N PHE A 150 -2.60 -25.36 3.06
CA PHE A 150 -2.82 -24.10 2.35
C PHE A 150 -2.93 -22.89 3.31
N GLY A 151 -2.51 -23.05 4.58
CA GLY A 151 -2.64 -21.99 5.57
C GLY A 151 -1.53 -20.96 5.43
N ASN A 152 -1.87 -19.71 5.24
CA ASN A 152 -1.00 -18.61 5.56
C ASN A 152 -0.85 -18.50 7.07
N ALA A 153 0.35 -18.12 7.51
CA ALA A 153 0.58 -17.75 8.90
C ALA A 153 0.38 -16.25 9.12
N HIS A 154 -0.21 -15.55 8.15
CA HIS A 154 -0.36 -14.11 8.08
C HIS A 154 -1.77 -13.71 7.68
N PRO A 155 -2.21 -12.48 7.98
CA PRO A 155 -3.42 -11.92 7.40
C PRO A 155 -3.30 -11.87 5.87
N TYR A 156 -4.40 -12.07 5.18
CA TYR A 156 -4.46 -11.77 3.76
C TYR A 156 -4.60 -10.26 3.55
N LEU A 157 -3.99 -9.75 2.48
CA LEU A 157 -4.28 -8.42 1.96
C LEU A 157 -5.66 -8.45 1.29
N PHE A 158 -6.61 -7.67 1.83
CA PHE A 158 -8.01 -7.83 1.48
C PHE A 158 -8.53 -6.75 0.51
N LYS A 159 -7.85 -5.61 0.35
CA LYS A 159 -8.29 -4.49 -0.51
C LYS A 159 -8.76 -4.94 -1.88
N HIS A 160 -7.95 -5.70 -2.60
CA HIS A 160 -8.23 -6.13 -3.97
C HIS A 160 -8.92 -7.50 -4.06
N ALA A 161 -9.34 -8.06 -2.93
CA ALA A 161 -10.04 -9.33 -2.91
C ALA A 161 -11.49 -9.17 -3.41
N GLU A 162 -12.02 -10.20 -4.06
CA GLU A 162 -13.44 -10.29 -4.40
C GLU A 162 -14.29 -10.33 -3.12
N LYS A 163 -15.20 -9.38 -2.99
CA LYS A 163 -16.10 -9.29 -1.82
C LYS A 163 -17.36 -10.11 -2.00
N ASP A 164 -17.82 -10.32 -3.24
CA ASP A 164 -18.97 -11.20 -3.50
C ASP A 164 -18.58 -12.66 -3.30
N ARG A 165 -18.94 -13.19 -2.16
CA ARG A 165 -18.68 -14.57 -1.77
C ARG A 165 -19.46 -15.60 -2.60
N THR A 166 -20.46 -15.17 -3.34
CA THR A 166 -21.28 -16.04 -4.21
C THR A 166 -20.75 -16.11 -5.65
N HIS A 167 -19.87 -15.18 -6.02
CA HIS A 167 -19.31 -15.09 -7.36
C HIS A 167 -18.46 -16.33 -7.69
N THR A 168 -18.83 -17.05 -8.74
CA THR A 168 -18.18 -18.31 -9.15
C THR A 168 -17.15 -18.14 -10.26
N ASN A 169 -17.24 -17.06 -11.05
CA ASN A 169 -16.29 -16.78 -12.12
C ASN A 169 -14.89 -16.48 -11.53
N GLN A 170 -13.86 -16.82 -12.28
CA GLN A 170 -12.47 -16.52 -11.94
C GLN A 170 -12.06 -15.10 -12.33
N PHE A 171 -12.79 -14.46 -13.23
CA PHE A 171 -12.58 -13.09 -13.69
C PHE A 171 -13.56 -12.16 -12.99
N ASN A 172 -13.15 -10.93 -12.78
CA ASN A 172 -14.05 -9.89 -12.27
C ASN A 172 -13.86 -8.58 -13.02
N SER A 173 -14.75 -7.63 -12.77
CA SER A 173 -14.74 -6.30 -13.41
C SER A 173 -14.27 -5.19 -12.50
N GLN A 174 -13.77 -5.51 -11.29
CA GLN A 174 -13.33 -4.50 -10.34
C GLN A 174 -12.13 -3.72 -10.90
N ASN A 175 -12.27 -2.41 -10.97
CA ASN A 175 -11.23 -1.50 -11.38
C ASN A 175 -10.04 -1.49 -10.43
N LEU A 176 -8.88 -1.06 -10.91
CA LEU A 176 -7.70 -0.87 -10.09
C LEU A 176 -7.37 0.62 -9.97
N ILE A 177 -7.48 1.15 -8.77
CA ILE A 177 -7.08 2.53 -8.46
C ILE A 177 -5.55 2.60 -8.47
N ILE A 178 -4.99 3.52 -9.24
CA ILE A 178 -3.55 3.76 -9.34
C ILE A 178 -3.16 5.01 -8.54
N TYR A 179 -3.96 6.08 -8.63
CA TYR A 179 -3.77 7.30 -7.86
C TYR A 179 -5.10 7.74 -7.25
N ARG A 180 -5.08 8.11 -5.97
CA ARG A 180 -6.24 8.60 -5.26
C ARG A 180 -5.94 9.81 -4.37
N TYR A 181 -6.98 10.50 -3.97
CA TYR A 181 -6.87 11.78 -3.27
C TYR A 181 -6.19 11.65 -1.90
N ALA A 182 -6.36 10.53 -1.19
CA ALA A 182 -5.63 10.30 0.06
C ALA A 182 -4.10 10.27 -0.15
N ASP A 183 -3.61 9.64 -1.25
CA ASP A 183 -2.19 9.66 -1.61
C ASP A 183 -1.72 11.10 -1.90
N LEU A 184 -2.54 11.92 -2.57
CA LEU A 184 -2.25 13.34 -2.79
C LEU A 184 -2.13 14.11 -1.47
N LEU A 185 -3.05 13.89 -0.52
CA LEU A 185 -3.01 14.55 0.80
C LEU A 185 -1.75 14.17 1.59
N LEU A 186 -1.38 12.87 1.59
CA LEU A 186 -0.16 12.43 2.26
C LEU A 186 1.10 13.01 1.59
N MET A 187 1.12 13.11 0.26
CA MET A 187 2.20 13.80 -0.46
C MET A 187 2.29 15.28 -0.05
N LEU A 188 1.18 15.99 -0.03
CA LEU A 188 1.16 17.39 0.39
C LEU A 188 1.59 17.56 1.85
N ALA A 189 1.19 16.66 2.74
CA ALA A 189 1.63 16.67 4.13
C ALA A 189 3.15 16.50 4.25
N GLU A 190 3.74 15.53 3.54
CA GLU A 190 5.19 15.32 3.54
C GLU A 190 5.93 16.51 2.92
N ILE A 191 5.51 16.95 1.74
CA ILE A 191 6.14 18.09 1.05
C ILE A 191 6.07 19.34 1.92
N SER A 192 4.94 19.61 2.56
CA SER A 192 4.76 20.78 3.42
C SER A 192 5.67 20.73 4.65
N ASN A 193 5.85 19.55 5.25
CA ASN A 193 6.80 19.34 6.33
C ASN A 193 8.25 19.59 5.87
N GLU A 194 8.63 19.13 4.68
CA GLU A 194 9.97 19.36 4.15
C GLU A 194 10.21 20.85 3.84
N LEU A 195 9.23 21.55 3.35
CA LEU A 195 9.26 22.99 3.08
C LEU A 195 9.06 23.87 4.34
N GLU A 196 8.64 23.29 5.46
CA GLU A 196 8.32 23.99 6.72
C GLU A 196 7.32 25.13 6.51
N ASN A 197 6.29 24.90 5.66
CA ASN A 197 5.32 25.93 5.31
C ASN A 197 4.08 25.96 6.22
N GLY A 198 3.96 24.99 7.16
CA GLY A 198 2.92 24.95 8.19
C GLY A 198 1.57 24.38 7.74
N GLU A 199 1.48 23.79 6.54
CA GLU A 199 0.23 23.19 6.04
C GLU A 199 0.15 21.66 6.31
N GLU A 200 1.25 21.03 6.70
CA GLU A 200 1.42 19.56 6.80
C GLU A 200 0.36 18.90 7.68
N LEU A 201 0.06 19.50 8.82
CA LEU A 201 -0.88 18.95 9.78
C LEU A 201 -2.31 18.96 9.24
N GLY A 202 -2.69 19.96 8.44
CA GLY A 202 -4.01 20.06 7.82
C GLY A 202 -4.28 18.86 6.91
N TYR A 203 -3.36 18.55 6.00
CA TYR A 203 -3.52 17.47 5.04
C TYR A 203 -3.58 16.08 5.69
N VAL A 204 -2.66 15.79 6.63
CA VAL A 204 -2.68 14.48 7.29
C VAL A 204 -3.90 14.30 8.18
N THR A 205 -4.41 15.38 8.77
CA THR A 205 -5.61 15.33 9.63
C THR A 205 -6.82 14.86 8.84
N GLU A 206 -7.01 15.30 7.60
CA GLU A 206 -8.13 14.85 6.76
C GLU A 206 -8.12 13.32 6.58
N VAL A 207 -6.94 12.72 6.33
CA VAL A 207 -6.80 11.26 6.17
C VAL A 207 -7.06 10.54 7.49
N LEU A 208 -6.50 11.05 8.59
CA LEU A 208 -6.66 10.47 9.93
C LEU A 208 -8.12 10.50 10.40
N GLU A 209 -8.80 11.63 10.24
CA GLU A 209 -10.21 11.78 10.64
C GLU A 209 -11.12 10.81 9.87
N ARG A 210 -10.90 10.61 8.57
CA ARG A 210 -11.62 9.62 7.77
C ARG A 210 -11.45 8.20 8.34
N SER A 211 -10.26 7.86 8.85
CA SER A 211 -9.97 6.56 9.47
C SER A 211 -10.41 6.46 10.95
N GLY A 212 -11.03 7.52 11.49
CA GLY A 212 -11.46 7.59 12.89
C GLY A 212 -10.31 7.88 13.87
N GLN A 213 -9.19 8.41 13.36
CA GLN A 213 -8.00 8.73 14.16
C GLN A 213 -7.78 10.25 14.25
N ILE A 214 -6.86 10.63 15.11
CA ILE A 214 -6.39 12.02 15.27
C ILE A 214 -4.86 12.05 15.24
N PRO A 215 -4.24 13.18 14.89
CA PRO A 215 -2.80 13.32 14.94
C PRO A 215 -2.23 13.00 16.33
N HIS A 216 -1.30 12.04 16.39
CA HIS A 216 -0.60 11.67 17.62
C HIS A 216 0.64 12.54 17.85
N ALA A 217 1.35 12.31 18.96
CA ALA A 217 2.50 13.12 19.37
C ALA A 217 3.62 13.21 18.30
N GLY A 218 3.79 12.19 17.45
CA GLY A 218 4.77 12.21 16.35
C GLY A 218 4.52 13.34 15.35
N TYR A 219 3.26 13.63 15.03
CA TYR A 219 2.90 14.73 14.13
C TYR A 219 3.07 16.13 14.75
N LEU A 220 3.22 16.22 16.05
CA LEU A 220 3.21 17.48 16.80
C LEU A 220 4.56 17.88 17.39
N ALA A 221 5.56 17.00 17.31
CA ALA A 221 6.81 17.20 18.02
C ALA A 221 7.80 18.10 17.24
N ASP A 222 8.27 17.63 16.09
CA ASP A 222 9.23 18.30 15.24
C ASP A 222 9.19 17.73 13.82
N LYS A 223 9.97 18.33 12.90
CA LYS A 223 10.04 17.94 11.48
C LYS A 223 10.40 16.48 11.26
N ASP A 224 11.38 15.96 12.00
CA ASP A 224 11.85 14.59 11.82
C ASP A 224 10.81 13.59 12.35
N SER A 225 10.22 13.89 13.50
CA SER A 225 9.13 13.09 14.07
C SER A 225 7.90 13.07 13.16
N PHE A 226 7.55 14.19 12.54
CA PHE A 226 6.47 14.26 11.55
C PHE A 226 6.79 13.39 10.34
N ARG A 227 8.03 13.48 9.84
CA ARG A 227 8.51 12.68 8.70
C ARG A 227 8.38 11.18 8.96
N ASP A 228 8.71 10.71 10.15
CA ASP A 228 8.56 9.30 10.51
C ASP A 228 7.08 8.91 10.62
N ALA A 229 6.25 9.77 11.24
CA ALA A 229 4.82 9.53 11.39
C ALA A 229 4.08 9.47 10.03
N ILE A 230 4.40 10.37 9.09
CA ILE A 230 3.78 10.36 7.75
C ILE A 230 4.18 9.13 6.94
N MET A 231 5.38 8.60 7.12
CA MET A 231 5.81 7.37 6.45
C MET A 231 5.04 6.14 6.96
N ASP A 232 4.72 6.09 8.24
CA ASP A 232 3.83 5.05 8.79
C ASP A 232 2.40 5.21 8.24
N GLU A 233 1.90 6.45 8.12
CA GLU A 233 0.58 6.71 7.57
C GLU A 233 0.46 6.33 6.09
N TYR A 234 1.47 6.60 5.27
CA TYR A 234 1.53 6.07 3.90
C TYR A 234 1.35 4.56 3.86
N ARG A 235 1.99 3.84 4.79
CA ARG A 235 1.87 2.39 4.86
C ARG A 235 0.47 1.95 5.29
N PHE A 236 -0.12 2.57 6.31
CA PHE A 236 -1.45 2.23 6.79
C PHE A 236 -2.53 2.51 5.73
N GLU A 237 -2.41 3.66 5.08
CA GLU A 237 -3.36 4.11 4.09
C GLU A 237 -3.24 3.37 2.75
N LEU A 238 -2.01 3.19 2.24
CA LEU A 238 -1.74 2.75 0.86
C LEU A 238 -1.20 1.32 0.76
N LEU A 239 -1.23 0.53 1.84
CA LEU A 239 -0.75 -0.85 1.81
C LEU A 239 -1.46 -1.66 0.72
N GLY A 240 -0.68 -2.32 -0.13
CA GLY A 240 -1.18 -3.14 -1.23
C GLY A 240 -1.51 -2.39 -2.52
N GLU A 241 -1.36 -1.07 -2.55
CA GLU A 241 -1.60 -0.24 -3.74
C GLU A 241 -0.32 0.00 -4.57
N GLY A 242 0.75 -0.76 -4.31
CA GLY A 242 1.99 -0.72 -5.09
C GLY A 242 2.98 0.37 -4.67
N LEU A 243 2.67 1.19 -3.67
CA LEU A 243 3.44 2.36 -3.29
C LEU A 243 4.39 2.16 -2.10
N ASP A 244 4.20 1.13 -1.28
CA ASP A 244 5.00 0.92 -0.06
C ASP A 244 6.50 0.77 -0.37
N SER A 245 6.83 -0.03 -1.37
CA SER A 245 8.22 -0.23 -1.80
C SER A 245 8.88 1.07 -2.30
N TYR A 246 8.16 1.86 -3.09
CA TYR A 246 8.62 3.15 -3.58
C TYR A 246 8.86 4.13 -2.43
N ASN A 247 7.87 4.32 -1.57
CA ASN A 247 7.95 5.26 -0.46
C ASN A 247 9.09 4.93 0.51
N ASN A 248 9.27 3.67 0.88
CA ASN A 248 10.32 3.27 1.81
C ASN A 248 11.72 3.42 1.20
N ARG A 249 11.91 3.04 -0.08
CA ARG A 249 13.24 3.15 -0.72
C ARG A 249 13.68 4.59 -0.97
N ARG A 250 12.78 5.48 -1.37
CA ARG A 250 13.14 6.90 -1.59
C ARG A 250 13.63 7.60 -0.34
N ARG A 251 13.36 7.04 0.86
CA ARG A 251 13.91 7.52 2.14
C ARG A 251 15.34 7.04 2.41
N GLY A 252 15.95 6.33 1.47
CA GLY A 252 17.30 5.81 1.56
C GLY A 252 17.41 4.48 2.29
N TYR A 253 18.60 3.86 2.13
CA TYR A 253 18.85 2.51 2.62
C TYR A 253 18.68 2.36 4.14
N ALA A 254 19.17 3.30 4.93
CA ALA A 254 19.08 3.21 6.39
C ALA A 254 17.61 3.12 6.86
N TYR A 255 16.71 3.92 6.27
CA TYR A 255 15.29 3.85 6.56
C TYR A 255 14.68 2.54 6.09
N PHE A 256 14.99 2.11 4.87
CA PHE A 256 14.47 0.86 4.29
C PHE A 256 14.92 -0.36 5.09
N LEU A 257 16.21 -0.40 5.50
CA LEU A 257 16.76 -1.46 6.34
C LEU A 257 15.97 -1.58 7.66
N GLU A 258 15.79 -0.47 8.37
CA GLU A 258 15.14 -0.52 9.68
C GLU A 258 13.62 -0.77 9.57
N ASN A 259 12.93 -0.05 8.71
CA ASN A 259 11.47 -0.03 8.68
C ASN A 259 10.83 -1.10 7.80
N THR A 260 11.62 -1.79 6.97
CA THR A 260 11.16 -2.89 6.14
C THR A 260 11.88 -4.19 6.46
N ILE A 261 13.20 -4.23 6.29
CA ILE A 261 13.98 -5.47 6.38
C ILE A 261 14.06 -5.96 7.83
N ASN A 262 14.58 -5.12 8.74
CA ASN A 262 14.73 -5.48 10.15
C ASN A 262 13.38 -5.70 10.83
N ARG A 263 12.37 -4.88 10.52
CA ARG A 263 11.02 -5.04 11.06
C ARG A 263 10.43 -6.42 10.68
N HIS A 264 10.70 -6.91 9.48
CA HIS A 264 10.29 -8.25 9.06
C HIS A 264 11.17 -9.34 9.67
N ASN A 265 12.48 -9.25 9.48
CA ASN A 265 13.43 -10.31 9.87
C ASN A 265 13.48 -10.55 11.40
N ASN A 266 13.27 -9.51 12.20
CA ASN A 266 13.30 -9.56 13.65
C ASN A 266 11.90 -9.63 14.30
N ASN A 267 10.84 -9.85 13.51
CA ASN A 267 9.50 -9.94 14.04
C ASN A 267 9.37 -11.15 14.99
N PRO A 268 8.84 -10.99 16.22
CA PRO A 268 8.66 -12.11 17.16
C PRO A 268 7.69 -13.17 16.65
N ASN A 269 6.84 -12.84 15.67
CA ASN A 269 5.94 -13.77 15.01
C ASN A 269 6.52 -14.35 13.71
N PHE A 270 7.80 -14.08 13.40
CA PHE A 270 8.50 -14.68 12.26
C PHE A 270 8.51 -16.19 12.37
N LYS A 271 8.12 -16.88 11.30
CA LYS A 271 8.04 -18.34 11.24
C LYS A 271 8.86 -18.86 10.07
N ALA A 272 10.06 -19.32 10.34
CA ALA A 272 10.98 -19.84 9.31
C ALA A 272 10.41 -20.97 8.42
N SER A 273 9.28 -21.57 8.79
CA SER A 273 8.59 -22.57 7.95
C SER A 273 7.75 -21.96 6.83
N VAL A 274 7.47 -20.65 6.89
CA VAL A 274 6.61 -19.92 5.92
C VAL A 274 7.19 -18.59 5.53
N ASP A 275 8.01 -17.97 6.38
CA ASP A 275 8.65 -16.69 6.14
C ASP A 275 10.05 -16.87 5.58
N VAL A 276 10.44 -15.97 4.70
CA VAL A 276 11.78 -15.90 4.13
C VAL A 276 12.44 -14.63 4.64
N LEU A 277 13.67 -14.73 5.13
CA LEU A 277 14.45 -13.57 5.51
C LEU A 277 14.63 -12.65 4.28
N LEU A 278 14.37 -11.37 4.48
CA LEU A 278 14.67 -10.37 3.48
C LEU A 278 16.17 -10.12 3.45
N ASN A 279 16.69 -9.97 2.22
CA ASN A 279 18.08 -9.60 1.99
C ASN A 279 18.34 -8.17 2.52
N ASP A 280 19.52 -7.97 3.09
CA ASP A 280 19.97 -6.69 3.69
C ASP A 280 21.18 -6.09 2.95
N VAL A 281 21.56 -6.61 1.79
CA VAL A 281 22.65 -6.05 0.99
C VAL A 281 22.13 -4.84 0.21
N GLU A 282 22.63 -3.63 0.54
CA GLU A 282 22.17 -2.36 -0.02
C GLU A 282 22.07 -2.36 -1.55
N SER A 283 23.15 -2.79 -2.22
CA SER A 283 23.20 -2.81 -3.69
C SER A 283 22.19 -3.77 -4.36
N GLU A 284 21.67 -4.73 -3.60
CA GLU A 284 20.71 -5.71 -4.12
C GLU A 284 19.25 -5.33 -3.82
N VAL A 285 19.03 -4.50 -2.77
CA VAL A 285 17.67 -4.18 -2.34
C VAL A 285 17.21 -2.77 -2.72
N MET A 286 18.14 -1.84 -2.94
CA MET A 286 17.79 -0.45 -3.26
C MET A 286 17.58 -0.24 -4.75
N LEU A 287 18.34 -0.91 -5.60
CA LEU A 287 18.23 -0.81 -7.05
C LEU A 287 17.64 -2.12 -7.60
N LEU A 288 16.58 -1.99 -8.38
CA LEU A 288 16.06 -3.11 -9.15
C LEU A 288 16.89 -3.22 -10.43
N GLU A 289 17.36 -4.43 -10.74
CA GLU A 289 18.04 -4.68 -12.00
C GLU A 289 17.13 -4.38 -13.19
N ILE A 290 17.67 -3.70 -14.21
CA ILE A 290 16.95 -3.52 -15.47
C ILE A 290 16.84 -4.90 -16.13
N PRO A 291 15.63 -5.34 -16.53
CA PRO A 291 15.47 -6.64 -17.16
C PRO A 291 16.38 -6.81 -18.37
N LEU A 292 17.04 -7.96 -18.48
CA LEU A 292 17.95 -8.27 -19.63
C LEU A 292 17.26 -8.08 -20.99
N LEU A 293 15.95 -8.32 -21.06
CA LEU A 293 15.19 -8.09 -22.29
C LEU A 293 15.18 -6.61 -22.69
N GLU A 294 15.04 -5.72 -21.70
CA GLU A 294 15.08 -4.26 -21.94
C GLU A 294 16.50 -3.82 -22.32
N ILE A 295 17.52 -4.30 -21.61
CA ILE A 295 18.91 -4.02 -21.96
C ILE A 295 19.22 -4.45 -23.41
N ASN A 296 18.78 -5.64 -23.81
CA ASN A 296 19.03 -6.18 -25.15
C ASN A 296 18.27 -5.46 -26.28
N ASN A 297 17.13 -4.84 -25.96
CA ASN A 297 16.28 -4.17 -26.95
C ASN A 297 16.43 -2.65 -26.99
N ASN A 298 17.10 -2.06 -26.02
CA ASN A 298 17.30 -0.62 -25.91
C ASN A 298 18.78 -0.27 -26.08
N GLU A 299 19.12 0.25 -27.26
CA GLU A 299 20.51 0.61 -27.61
C GLU A 299 21.13 1.61 -26.62
N LEU A 300 20.31 2.46 -25.97
CA LEU A 300 20.80 3.44 -24.99
C LEU A 300 21.23 2.83 -23.65
N LEU A 301 20.90 1.55 -23.41
CA LEU A 301 21.30 0.82 -22.20
C LEU A 301 22.47 -0.14 -22.44
N ASN A 302 23.04 -0.15 -23.66
CA ASN A 302 24.13 -1.06 -24.06
C ASN A 302 25.53 -0.39 -24.06
N ASP A 303 25.64 0.85 -23.63
CA ASP A 303 26.89 1.61 -23.55
C ASP A 303 27.64 1.44 -22.23
#